data_aee996cdff3d4d53c3310bde7d57308a
#
_entry.id   aee996cdff3d4d53c3310bde7d57308a
#
_cell.length_a   1.000
_cell.length_b   1.000
_cell.length_c   1.000
_cell.angle_alpha   90.00
_cell.angle_beta   90.00
_cell.angle_gamma   90.00
#
_symmetry.space_group_name_H-M   'P 1'
#
loop_
_entity.id
_entity.type
_entity.pdbx_description
1 polymer ?
#
loop_
_entity_poly.entity_id
_entity_poly.type
_entity_poly.pdbx_seq_one_letter_code
_entity_poly.pdbx_strand_id
1 'polypeptide(L)'
;HQDTEITFTNVQYGKLKIQKTVEGDGSLAGWQFRVTDAHGTEIDGSPFASGDDGTILTANLLPGEYTVEELLPEGSLYQCKSDNPQTVAVIQGQTAEVSFVNAIRTGAITIEKVDLEENRLAGATFLLEWSEDGALWQPVAFSETAVRGGCSSTGLADGQLTTDENGSLVFSNLYPGLHY
;
A
#
# COMPACT_ATOMS: atom_id res chain seq x y z
N HIS A 1 -46.42 -20.49 -46.14
CA HIS A 1 -45.04 -20.59 -45.69
C HIS A 1 -44.83 -19.49 -44.65
N GLN A 2 -44.44 -19.88 -43.44
CA GLN A 2 -43.93 -18.95 -42.45
C GLN A 2 -42.40 -18.97 -42.55
N ASP A 3 -41.80 -17.81 -42.84
CA ASP A 3 -40.37 -17.66 -42.81
C ASP A 3 -39.94 -17.50 -41.34
N THR A 4 -38.93 -18.26 -40.90
CA THR A 4 -38.35 -18.14 -39.58
C THR A 4 -37.01 -17.43 -39.74
N GLU A 5 -36.89 -16.26 -39.16
CA GLU A 5 -35.63 -15.51 -39.08
C GLU A 5 -34.85 -15.98 -37.85
N ILE A 6 -33.57 -16.31 -38.04
CA ILE A 6 -32.65 -16.65 -36.97
C ILE A 6 -31.52 -15.62 -36.98
N THR A 7 -31.39 -14.87 -35.90
CA THR A 7 -30.35 -13.85 -35.73
C THR A 7 -29.24 -14.44 -34.84
N PHE A 8 -27.99 -14.37 -35.30
CA PHE A 8 -26.81 -14.70 -34.50
C PHE A 8 -26.12 -13.42 -34.10
N THR A 9 -25.88 -13.24 -32.79
CA THR A 9 -25.11 -12.12 -32.24
C THR A 9 -23.80 -12.63 -31.68
N ASN A 10 -22.69 -12.13 -32.20
CA ASN A 10 -21.35 -12.41 -31.66
C ASN A 10 -20.94 -11.29 -30.71
N VAL A 11 -20.40 -11.66 -29.56
CA VAL A 11 -19.82 -10.71 -28.60
C VAL A 11 -18.31 -10.93 -28.60
N GLN A 12 -17.57 -9.85 -28.83
CA GLN A 12 -16.12 -9.85 -28.65
C GLN A 12 -15.80 -9.58 -27.18
N TYR A 13 -14.98 -10.43 -26.58
CA TYR A 13 -14.52 -10.25 -25.20
C TYR A 13 -13.53 -9.10 -25.08
N GLY A 14 -13.48 -8.47 -23.91
CA GLY A 14 -12.42 -7.59 -23.46
C GLY A 14 -11.54 -8.26 -22.41
N LYS A 15 -10.64 -7.49 -21.84
CA LYS A 15 -9.74 -7.89 -20.75
C LYS A 15 -9.71 -6.85 -19.65
N LEU A 16 -9.30 -7.27 -18.47
CA LEU A 16 -9.00 -6.38 -17.35
C LEU A 16 -7.56 -6.62 -16.93
N LYS A 17 -6.79 -5.53 -16.84
CA LYS A 17 -5.46 -5.50 -16.23
C LYS A 17 -5.55 -4.82 -14.87
N ILE A 18 -5.02 -5.47 -13.85
CA ILE A 18 -4.85 -4.90 -12.52
C ILE A 18 -3.35 -4.71 -12.31
N GLN A 19 -2.94 -3.49 -11.96
CA GLN A 19 -1.55 -3.17 -11.65
C GLN A 19 -1.41 -2.90 -10.16
N LYS A 20 -0.59 -3.71 -9.50
CA LYS A 20 -0.21 -3.53 -8.11
C LYS A 20 1.12 -2.81 -8.00
N THR A 21 1.20 -1.81 -7.12
CA THR A 21 2.43 -1.16 -6.71
C THR A 21 2.49 -1.05 -5.18
N VAL A 22 3.69 -0.96 -4.64
CA VAL A 22 3.94 -0.78 -3.19
C VAL A 22 4.95 0.34 -3.03
N GLU A 23 4.66 1.30 -2.16
CA GLU A 23 5.62 2.34 -1.77
C GLU A 23 6.71 1.73 -0.89
N GLY A 24 7.99 2.02 -1.20
CA GLY A 24 9.15 1.44 -0.52
C GLY A 24 9.51 0.03 -1.00
N ASP A 25 10.07 -0.79 -0.12
CA ASP A 25 10.72 -2.07 -0.44
C ASP A 25 9.76 -3.28 -0.45
N GLY A 26 8.47 -3.05 -0.62
CA GLY A 26 7.46 -4.13 -0.57
C GLY A 26 7.45 -5.02 -1.81
N SER A 27 7.19 -6.33 -1.62
CA SER A 27 6.94 -7.26 -2.72
C SER A 27 5.70 -6.87 -3.50
N LEU A 28 5.73 -7.02 -4.83
CA LEU A 28 4.60 -6.82 -5.72
C LEU A 28 3.78 -8.10 -5.92
N ALA A 29 4.34 -9.27 -5.59
CA ALA A 29 3.70 -10.56 -5.78
C ALA A 29 2.77 -10.95 -4.62
N GLY A 30 1.74 -11.72 -4.95
CA GLY A 30 0.88 -12.39 -3.98
C GLY A 30 -0.27 -11.56 -3.42
N TRP A 31 -0.45 -10.31 -3.85
CA TRP A 31 -1.60 -9.49 -3.45
C TRP A 31 -2.88 -10.03 -4.08
N GLN A 32 -3.93 -10.18 -3.27
CA GLN A 32 -5.18 -10.80 -3.69
C GLN A 32 -6.22 -9.77 -4.12
N PHE A 33 -6.87 -10.02 -5.25
CA PHE A 33 -7.90 -9.13 -5.81
C PHE A 33 -9.15 -9.93 -6.15
N ARG A 34 -10.27 -9.54 -5.55
CA ARG A 34 -11.60 -10.03 -5.89
C ARG A 34 -12.14 -9.20 -7.04
N VAL A 35 -12.68 -9.87 -8.05
CA VAL A 35 -13.32 -9.22 -9.19
C VAL A 35 -14.75 -9.72 -9.30
N THR A 36 -15.72 -8.81 -9.31
CA THR A 36 -17.14 -9.10 -9.46
C THR A 36 -17.71 -8.37 -10.66
N ASP A 37 -18.76 -8.97 -11.26
CA ASP A 37 -19.55 -8.32 -12.30
C ASP A 37 -20.54 -7.27 -11.72
N ALA A 38 -21.31 -6.63 -12.59
CA ALA A 38 -22.29 -5.61 -12.19
C ALA A 38 -23.42 -6.16 -11.27
N HIS A 39 -23.56 -7.47 -11.14
CA HIS A 39 -24.53 -8.12 -10.26
C HIS A 39 -23.92 -8.54 -8.93
N GLY A 40 -22.62 -8.26 -8.72
CA GLY A 40 -21.87 -8.68 -7.52
C GLY A 40 -21.43 -10.14 -7.54
N THR A 41 -21.53 -10.82 -8.71
CA THR A 41 -21.07 -12.20 -8.86
C THR A 41 -19.57 -12.21 -9.15
N GLU A 42 -18.81 -13.01 -8.39
CA GLU A 42 -17.39 -13.19 -8.68
C GLU A 42 -17.18 -13.84 -10.05
N ILE A 43 -16.21 -13.31 -10.80
CA ILE A 43 -15.83 -13.91 -12.10
C ILE A 43 -14.98 -15.16 -11.88
N ASP A 44 -14.94 -16.02 -12.89
CA ASP A 44 -14.15 -17.24 -12.85
C ASP A 44 -12.65 -16.94 -12.63
N GLY A 45 -12.06 -17.66 -11.68
CA GLY A 45 -10.68 -17.48 -11.24
C GLY A 45 -10.44 -16.42 -10.17
N SER A 46 -11.47 -15.64 -9.78
CA SER A 46 -11.38 -14.73 -8.62
C SER A 46 -11.35 -15.52 -7.30
N PRO A 47 -10.57 -15.06 -6.27
CA PRO A 47 -9.65 -13.94 -6.30
C PRO A 47 -8.34 -14.24 -7.04
N PHE A 48 -7.78 -13.22 -7.72
CA PHE A 48 -6.53 -13.31 -8.45
C PHE A 48 -5.36 -12.86 -7.60
N ALA A 49 -4.19 -13.47 -7.78
CA ALA A 49 -2.96 -13.04 -7.13
C ALA A 49 -2.05 -12.27 -8.11
N SER A 50 -1.44 -11.16 -7.65
CA SER A 50 -0.46 -10.43 -8.45
C SER A 50 0.83 -11.23 -8.65
N GLY A 51 1.43 -11.10 -9.84
CA GLY A 51 2.74 -11.65 -10.16
C GLY A 51 3.90 -10.82 -9.60
N ASP A 52 5.13 -11.24 -9.90
CA ASP A 52 6.36 -10.57 -9.43
C ASP A 52 6.48 -9.12 -9.94
N ASP A 53 5.88 -8.81 -11.07
CA ASP A 53 5.80 -7.45 -11.64
C ASP A 53 4.56 -6.65 -11.15
N GLY A 54 3.78 -7.22 -10.25
CA GLY A 54 2.55 -6.65 -9.73
C GLY A 54 1.37 -6.72 -10.70
N THR A 55 1.49 -7.39 -11.84
CA THR A 55 0.45 -7.43 -12.86
C THR A 55 -0.46 -8.64 -12.72
N ILE A 56 -1.76 -8.41 -12.92
CA ILE A 56 -2.77 -9.43 -13.18
C ILE A 56 -3.43 -9.09 -14.51
N LEU A 57 -3.54 -10.06 -15.40
CA LEU A 57 -4.28 -9.93 -16.65
C LEU A 57 -5.36 -11.01 -16.69
N THR A 58 -6.62 -10.61 -16.67
CA THR A 58 -7.74 -11.54 -16.84
C THR A 58 -7.91 -11.91 -18.30
N ALA A 59 -8.49 -13.09 -18.56
CA ALA A 59 -8.87 -13.50 -19.90
C ALA A 59 -10.38 -13.31 -20.12
N ASN A 60 -10.78 -12.94 -21.37
CA ASN A 60 -12.12 -13.14 -21.92
C ASN A 60 -13.28 -12.70 -21.03
N LEU A 61 -13.32 -11.44 -20.65
CA LEU A 61 -14.46 -10.85 -19.95
C LEU A 61 -15.52 -10.37 -20.95
N LEU A 62 -16.78 -10.60 -20.64
CA LEU A 62 -17.88 -9.95 -21.37
C LEU A 62 -17.81 -8.43 -21.18
N PRO A 63 -18.15 -7.63 -22.20
CA PRO A 63 -18.29 -6.19 -22.03
C PRO A 63 -19.29 -5.86 -20.91
N GLY A 64 -18.92 -4.97 -20.02
CA GLY A 64 -19.75 -4.61 -18.86
C GLY A 64 -18.94 -3.90 -17.77
N GLU A 65 -19.62 -3.56 -16.69
CA GLU A 65 -19.00 -2.96 -15.50
C GLU A 65 -18.51 -4.06 -14.54
N TYR A 66 -17.31 -3.87 -14.01
CA TYR A 66 -16.69 -4.78 -13.05
C TYR A 66 -16.18 -3.99 -11.86
N THR A 67 -16.27 -4.59 -10.69
CA THR A 67 -15.71 -4.05 -9.45
C THR A 67 -14.49 -4.89 -9.05
N VAL A 68 -13.39 -4.22 -8.78
CA VAL A 68 -12.13 -4.81 -8.33
C VAL A 68 -11.87 -4.36 -6.90
N GLU A 69 -11.69 -5.32 -6.00
CA GLU A 69 -11.40 -5.09 -4.58
C GLU A 69 -10.09 -5.77 -4.18
N GLU A 70 -9.16 -5.00 -3.65
CA GLU A 70 -7.97 -5.57 -3.01
C GLU A 70 -8.33 -6.14 -1.65
N LEU A 71 -7.96 -7.40 -1.41
CA LEU A 71 -8.22 -8.12 -0.16
C LEU A 71 -7.01 -8.01 0.76
N LEU A 72 -7.05 -7.08 1.71
CA LEU A 72 -6.02 -6.96 2.74
C LEU A 72 -6.39 -7.82 3.94
N PRO A 73 -5.49 -8.70 4.42
CA PRO A 73 -5.71 -9.46 5.65
C PRO A 73 -5.90 -8.52 6.85
N GLU A 74 -6.71 -8.95 7.81
CA GLU A 74 -6.79 -8.27 9.10
C GLU A 74 -5.41 -8.25 9.77
N GLY A 75 -5.03 -7.11 10.34
CA GLY A 75 -3.70 -6.92 10.93
C GLY A 75 -2.58 -6.74 9.91
N SER A 76 -2.88 -6.57 8.61
CA SER A 76 -1.87 -6.27 7.59
C SER A 76 -1.01 -5.08 8.00
N LEU A 77 0.31 -5.20 7.81
CA LEU A 77 1.26 -4.08 7.96
C LEU A 77 1.08 -3.02 6.88
N TYR A 78 0.33 -3.32 5.83
CA TYR A 78 0.09 -2.43 4.71
C TYR A 78 -1.32 -1.81 4.77
N GLN A 79 -1.46 -0.66 4.15
CA GLN A 79 -2.74 0.00 3.86
C GLN A 79 -2.83 0.31 2.38
N CYS A 80 -4.01 0.15 1.81
CA CYS A 80 -4.30 0.61 0.47
C CYS A 80 -4.37 2.14 0.47
N LYS A 81 -3.64 2.77 -0.45
CA LYS A 81 -3.61 4.24 -0.66
C LYS A 81 -4.52 4.67 -1.81
N SER A 82 -4.92 3.71 -2.65
CA SER A 82 -5.89 3.92 -3.72
C SER A 82 -7.31 3.75 -3.21
N ASP A 83 -8.29 4.18 -4.02
CA ASP A 83 -9.68 3.79 -3.80
C ASP A 83 -9.77 2.26 -3.81
N ASN A 84 -10.52 1.71 -2.87
CA ASN A 84 -10.75 0.28 -2.75
C ASN A 84 -12.15 0.03 -2.20
N PRO A 85 -13.08 -0.56 -2.95
CA PRO A 85 -12.91 -1.09 -4.31
C PRO A 85 -12.88 -0.03 -5.42
N GLN A 86 -12.46 -0.43 -6.65
CA GLN A 86 -12.55 0.38 -7.87
C GLN A 86 -13.51 -0.26 -8.87
N THR A 87 -14.26 0.59 -9.59
CA THR A 87 -15.16 0.15 -10.65
C THR A 87 -14.59 0.52 -12.02
N VAL A 88 -14.68 -0.38 -13.00
CA VAL A 88 -14.12 -0.20 -14.34
C VAL A 88 -15.03 -0.81 -15.40
N ALA A 89 -15.15 -0.15 -16.55
CA ALA A 89 -15.89 -0.66 -17.71
C ALA A 89 -14.95 -1.45 -18.64
N VAL A 90 -15.27 -2.73 -18.87
CA VAL A 90 -14.62 -3.56 -19.87
C VAL A 90 -15.35 -3.38 -21.19
N ILE A 91 -14.60 -2.97 -22.23
CA ILE A 91 -15.12 -2.73 -23.58
C ILE A 91 -14.62 -3.86 -24.49
N GLN A 92 -15.46 -4.27 -25.45
CA GLN A 92 -15.12 -5.32 -26.40
C GLN A 92 -13.81 -5.02 -27.15
N GLY A 93 -12.94 -6.00 -27.23
CA GLY A 93 -11.65 -5.91 -27.91
C GLY A 93 -10.60 -5.06 -27.23
N GLN A 94 -10.89 -4.50 -26.05
CA GLN A 94 -9.98 -3.61 -25.32
C GLN A 94 -9.54 -4.25 -23.99
N THR A 95 -8.47 -3.70 -23.43
CA THR A 95 -8.03 -3.97 -22.05
C THR A 95 -8.34 -2.76 -21.19
N ALA A 96 -9.22 -2.95 -20.22
CA ALA A 96 -9.45 -1.98 -19.15
C ALA A 96 -8.34 -2.09 -18.10
N GLU A 97 -7.98 -0.99 -17.44
CA GLU A 97 -6.91 -0.99 -16.43
C GLU A 97 -7.38 -0.34 -15.14
N VAL A 98 -6.96 -0.92 -14.00
CA VAL A 98 -7.06 -0.35 -12.66
C VAL A 98 -5.72 -0.48 -11.95
N SER A 99 -5.44 0.44 -11.00
CA SER A 99 -4.17 0.46 -10.27
C SER A 99 -4.40 0.55 -8.78
N PHE A 100 -3.68 -0.25 -8.01
CA PHE A 100 -3.69 -0.24 -6.56
C PHE A 100 -2.30 0.03 -6.01
N VAL A 101 -2.21 0.99 -5.11
CA VAL A 101 -0.98 1.38 -4.43
C VAL A 101 -1.13 1.06 -2.94
N ASN A 102 -0.17 0.32 -2.38
CA ASN A 102 -0.10 0.10 -0.95
C ASN A 102 1.15 0.77 -0.38
N ALA A 103 1.01 1.23 0.86
CA ALA A 103 2.13 1.70 1.67
C ALA A 103 2.14 0.96 3.01
N ILE A 104 3.33 0.80 3.59
CA ILE A 104 3.44 0.24 4.92
C ILE A 104 2.84 1.21 5.94
N ARG A 105 2.20 0.68 6.98
CA ARG A 105 1.70 1.46 8.12
C ARG A 105 2.87 1.74 9.04
N THR A 106 3.32 2.97 9.10
CA THR A 106 4.42 3.38 9.93
C THR A 106 3.98 3.86 11.31
N GLY A 107 4.91 3.84 12.25
CA GLY A 107 4.75 4.43 13.57
C GLY A 107 5.51 5.75 13.73
N ALA A 108 5.44 6.30 14.94
CA ALA A 108 6.23 7.46 15.38
C ALA A 108 6.62 7.31 16.84
N ILE A 109 7.76 7.90 17.22
CA ILE A 109 8.19 8.08 18.61
C ILE A 109 8.24 9.58 18.89
N THR A 110 7.42 10.03 19.84
CA THR A 110 7.44 11.41 20.33
C THR A 110 8.20 11.44 21.65
N ILE A 111 9.14 12.35 21.78
CA ILE A 111 9.91 12.59 22.99
C ILE A 111 9.59 13.99 23.51
N GLU A 112 9.28 14.10 24.79
CA GLU A 112 9.15 15.36 25.53
C GLU A 112 10.25 15.43 26.58
N LYS A 113 11.11 16.43 26.48
CA LYS A 113 12.21 16.67 27.43
C LYS A 113 11.80 17.73 28.44
N VAL A 114 11.86 17.36 29.71
CA VAL A 114 11.59 18.28 30.84
C VAL A 114 12.72 18.23 31.88
N ASP A 115 12.81 19.25 32.72
CA ASP A 115 13.63 19.25 33.94
C ASP A 115 12.88 18.63 35.13
N LEU A 116 13.47 18.74 36.33
CA LEU A 116 12.89 18.20 37.57
C LEU A 116 11.62 18.96 38.03
N GLU A 117 11.41 20.16 37.51
CA GLU A 117 10.26 21.02 37.81
C GLU A 117 9.21 20.99 36.71
N GLU A 118 9.35 20.01 35.79
CA GLU A 118 8.46 19.79 34.60
C GLU A 118 8.49 20.93 33.55
N ASN A 119 9.50 21.81 33.61
CA ASN A 119 9.69 22.81 32.54
C ASN A 119 10.23 22.15 31.29
N ARG A 120 9.70 22.54 30.12
CA ARG A 120 10.11 22.06 28.80
C ARG A 120 11.53 22.52 28.47
N LEU A 121 12.36 21.60 27.98
CA LEU A 121 13.77 21.89 27.67
C LEU A 121 14.02 21.76 26.17
N ALA A 122 14.27 22.90 25.51
CA ALA A 122 14.71 22.97 24.12
C ALA A 122 16.20 22.59 23.98
N GLY A 123 16.60 22.17 22.77
CA GLY A 123 17.99 21.97 22.41
C GLY A 123 18.61 20.68 22.95
N ALA A 124 17.84 19.77 23.55
CA ALA A 124 18.33 18.44 23.92
C ALA A 124 18.38 17.52 22.70
N THR A 125 19.57 16.95 22.44
CA THR A 125 19.77 16.04 21.28
C THR A 125 19.58 14.58 21.70
N PHE A 126 18.82 13.84 20.89
CA PHE A 126 18.58 12.42 21.06
C PHE A 126 19.05 11.66 19.81
N LEU A 127 19.64 10.50 20.02
CA LEU A 127 19.97 9.52 18.97
C LEU A 127 18.92 8.43 19.01
N LEU A 128 18.28 8.15 17.86
CA LEU A 128 17.45 6.98 17.67
C LEU A 128 18.23 5.90 16.92
N GLU A 129 18.28 4.74 17.50
CA GLU A 129 18.85 3.55 16.91
C GLU A 129 17.75 2.49 16.68
N TRP A 130 17.99 1.58 15.76
CA TRP A 130 17.10 0.48 15.49
C TRP A 130 17.85 -0.85 15.43
N SER A 131 17.13 -1.94 15.67
CA SER A 131 17.64 -3.31 15.60
C SER A 131 16.54 -4.26 15.12
N GLU A 132 16.94 -5.32 14.40
CA GLU A 132 16.01 -6.40 14.01
C GLU A 132 15.77 -7.38 15.15
N ASP A 133 16.78 -7.66 15.93
CA ASP A 133 16.82 -8.72 16.95
C ASP A 133 17.04 -8.21 18.38
N GLY A 134 17.21 -6.88 18.55
CA GLY A 134 17.54 -6.25 19.82
C GLY A 134 19.01 -6.43 20.26
N ALA A 135 19.86 -7.02 19.41
CA ALA A 135 21.25 -7.28 19.75
C ALA A 135 22.23 -6.32 19.03
N LEU A 136 22.02 -6.09 17.75
CA LEU A 136 22.85 -5.20 16.94
C LEU A 136 22.09 -3.93 16.62
N TRP A 137 22.58 -2.80 17.15
CA TRP A 137 21.96 -1.49 17.03
C TRP A 137 22.71 -0.60 16.04
N GLN A 138 21.97 0.17 15.26
CA GLN A 138 22.52 1.12 14.30
C GLN A 138 21.62 2.35 14.22
N PRO A 139 22.18 3.55 13.97
CA PRO A 139 21.37 4.76 13.82
C PRO A 139 20.34 4.63 12.72
N VAL A 140 19.13 5.20 12.93
CA VAL A 140 18.15 5.31 11.85
C VAL A 140 18.68 6.25 10.77
N ALA A 141 18.42 5.93 9.51
CA ALA A 141 18.72 6.80 8.38
C ALA A 141 17.56 7.76 8.11
N PHE A 142 17.83 9.01 7.73
CA PHE A 142 16.78 9.93 7.29
C PHE A 142 16.35 9.63 5.86
N SER A 143 15.04 9.43 5.65
CA SER A 143 14.46 9.08 4.36
C SER A 143 13.09 9.74 4.20
N GLU A 144 12.80 10.27 3.00
CA GLU A 144 11.48 10.83 2.69
C GLU A 144 10.39 9.76 2.60
N THR A 145 10.77 8.52 2.35
CA THR A 145 9.86 7.36 2.25
C THR A 145 10.08 6.40 3.41
N ALA A 146 9.05 5.62 3.74
CA ALA A 146 9.14 4.60 4.76
C ALA A 146 10.04 3.45 4.25
N VAL A 147 11.25 3.38 4.80
CA VAL A 147 12.22 2.31 4.54
C VAL A 147 12.63 1.65 5.85
N ARG A 148 13.07 0.39 5.77
CA ARG A 148 13.52 -0.36 6.93
C ARG A 148 14.75 0.33 7.57
N GLY A 149 14.67 0.62 8.85
CA GLY A 149 15.72 1.37 9.57
C GLY A 149 15.78 2.86 9.23
N GLY A 150 14.75 3.41 8.57
CA GLY A 150 14.63 4.83 8.24
C GLY A 150 13.61 5.58 9.08
N CYS A 151 13.69 6.90 9.04
CA CYS A 151 12.65 7.82 9.51
C CYS A 151 12.60 9.07 8.61
N SER A 152 11.45 9.75 8.57
CA SER A 152 11.26 10.93 7.70
C SER A 152 11.48 12.26 8.41
N SER A 153 12.09 12.25 9.56
CA SER A 153 12.45 13.48 10.28
C SER A 153 13.74 14.08 9.69
N THR A 154 13.85 15.41 9.73
CA THR A 154 15.09 16.12 9.38
C THR A 154 15.86 16.45 10.64
N GLY A 155 17.13 16.10 10.69
CA GLY A 155 17.96 16.28 11.86
C GLY A 155 19.39 16.71 11.56
N LEU A 156 20.26 16.69 12.57
CA LEU A 156 21.67 17.11 12.49
C LEU A 156 22.53 16.06 11.77
N ALA A 157 22.24 14.78 11.99
CA ALA A 157 22.88 13.63 11.39
C ALA A 157 21.91 12.45 11.47
N ASP A 158 22.22 11.35 10.81
CA ASP A 158 21.38 10.14 10.84
C ASP A 158 21.09 9.71 12.28
N GLY A 159 19.81 9.53 12.57
CA GLY A 159 19.31 9.18 13.88
C GLY A 159 19.32 10.28 14.94
N GLN A 160 19.84 11.48 14.66
CA GLN A 160 19.95 12.57 15.64
C GLN A 160 18.92 13.68 15.41
N LEU A 161 18.04 13.89 16.36
CA LEU A 161 17.10 15.02 16.43
C LEU A 161 17.29 15.81 17.72
N THR A 162 16.97 17.11 17.63
CA THR A 162 17.04 18.04 18.77
C THR A 162 15.64 18.53 19.11
N THR A 163 15.32 18.62 20.42
CA THR A 163 14.04 19.15 20.88
C THR A 163 13.85 20.61 20.46
N ASP A 164 12.64 20.93 20.04
CA ASP A 164 12.19 22.28 19.67
C ASP A 164 12.02 23.20 20.89
N GLU A 165 11.47 24.39 20.65
CA GLU A 165 11.21 25.40 21.70
C GLU A 165 10.24 24.90 22.78
N ASN A 166 9.41 23.90 22.45
CA ASN A 166 8.48 23.26 23.38
C ASN A 166 9.08 22.03 24.09
N GLY A 167 10.38 21.77 23.92
CA GLY A 167 11.03 20.60 24.47
C GLY A 167 10.59 19.28 23.81
N SER A 168 10.05 19.34 22.62
CA SER A 168 9.49 18.18 21.90
C SER A 168 10.28 17.84 20.64
N LEU A 169 10.32 16.56 20.28
CA LEU A 169 10.76 16.07 18.97
C LEU A 169 9.97 14.82 18.59
N VAL A 170 9.93 14.53 17.28
CA VAL A 170 9.22 13.37 16.74
C VAL A 170 10.08 12.66 15.70
N PHE A 171 10.29 11.36 15.90
CA PHE A 171 10.78 10.47 14.86
C PHE A 171 9.57 9.85 14.14
N SER A 172 9.36 10.18 12.87
CA SER A 172 8.20 9.79 12.09
C SER A 172 8.53 8.72 11.04
N ASN A 173 7.50 8.05 10.54
CA ASN A 173 7.62 7.01 9.51
C ASN A 173 8.52 5.84 9.91
N LEU A 174 8.52 5.49 11.18
CA LEU A 174 9.24 4.34 11.69
C LEU A 174 8.64 3.03 11.19
N TYR A 175 9.49 2.15 10.69
CA TYR A 175 9.08 0.88 10.10
C TYR A 175 8.59 -0.09 11.18
N PRO A 176 7.43 -0.76 11.01
CA PRO A 176 6.89 -1.65 12.03
C PRO A 176 7.72 -2.94 12.17
N GLY A 177 7.64 -3.55 13.36
CA GLY A 177 8.29 -4.84 13.64
C GLY A 177 9.80 -4.76 13.88
N LEU A 178 10.35 -3.56 14.08
CA LEU A 178 11.72 -3.33 14.51
C LEU A 178 11.76 -2.89 15.98
N HIS A 179 12.89 -3.10 16.64
CA HIS A 179 13.21 -2.51 17.93
C HIS A 179 13.78 -1.09 17.73
N TYR A 180 13.40 -0.17 18.60
CA TYR A 180 13.86 1.21 18.63
C TYR A 180 14.27 1.63 20.04
#